data_8b0db8ad7118fca1c3a9dbeaa1e7ddcb
#
_entry.id   8b0db8ad7118fca1c3a9dbeaa1e7ddcb
#
_cell.length_a   1.000
_cell.length_b   1.000
_cell.length_c   1.000
_cell.angle_alpha   90.00
_cell.angle_beta   90.00
_cell.angle_gamma   90.00
#
_symmetry.space_group_name_H-M   'P 1'
#
loop_
_entity.id
_entity.type
_entity.pdbx_description
1 polymer ?
#
loop_
_entity_poly.entity_id
_entity_poly.type
_entity_poly.pdbx_seq_one_letter_code
_entity_poly.pdbx_strand_id
1 'polypeptide(L)'
;MIAFTSQMPHIVSNAYIKSPTARTHRGFSAGSYKDLTRVAWLNAPMWAELFLENRDNTLYELDTFIESLNAYRDAIASNDEATLITLLEEGKRCKEEVDG
;
A
#
# COMPACT_ATOMS: atom_id res chain seq x y z
N MET A 1 -5.49 13.56 -7.38
CA MET A 1 -5.19 13.82 -5.95
C MET A 1 -5.93 12.86 -5.02
N ILE A 2 -7.25 12.81 -5.11
CA ILE A 2 -8.06 11.93 -4.26
C ILE A 2 -7.73 10.45 -4.47
N ALA A 3 -7.44 10.03 -5.72
CA ALA A 3 -7.05 8.65 -5.98
C ALA A 3 -5.84 8.25 -5.14
N PHE A 4 -4.86 9.13 -5.02
CA PHE A 4 -3.64 8.84 -4.27
C PHE A 4 -3.82 8.98 -2.76
N THR A 5 -4.43 10.08 -2.31
CA THR A 5 -4.48 10.42 -0.88
C THR A 5 -5.57 9.71 -0.10
N SER A 6 -6.63 9.28 -0.76
CA SER A 6 -7.77 8.66 -0.10
C SER A 6 -8.10 7.27 -0.66
N GLN A 7 -8.28 7.16 -1.96
CA GLN A 7 -8.74 5.90 -2.57
C GLN A 7 -7.69 4.80 -2.48
N MET A 8 -6.43 5.10 -2.80
CA MET A 8 -5.36 4.11 -2.70
C MET A 8 -5.16 3.58 -1.28
N PRO A 9 -5.09 4.41 -0.24
CA PRO A 9 -4.98 3.89 1.12
C PRO A 9 -6.07 2.89 1.49
N HIS A 10 -7.32 3.13 1.06
CA HIS A 10 -8.42 2.21 1.34
C HIS A 10 -8.27 0.89 0.58
N ILE A 11 -7.85 0.95 -0.69
CA ILE A 11 -7.61 -0.26 -1.48
C ILE A 11 -6.47 -1.08 -0.87
N VAL A 12 -5.35 -0.43 -0.56
CA VAL A 12 -4.17 -1.09 -0.01
C VAL A 12 -4.50 -1.73 1.33
N SER A 13 -5.16 -1.00 2.22
CA SER A 13 -5.55 -1.48 3.54
C SER A 13 -6.47 -2.69 3.44
N ASN A 14 -7.48 -2.60 2.59
CA ASN A 14 -8.46 -3.67 2.42
C ASN A 14 -7.84 -4.93 1.80
N ALA A 15 -6.96 -4.76 0.82
CA ALA A 15 -6.26 -5.88 0.19
C ALA A 15 -5.24 -6.52 1.14
N TYR A 16 -4.53 -5.70 1.91
CA TYR A 16 -3.50 -6.17 2.82
C TYR A 16 -4.05 -7.12 3.89
N ILE A 17 -5.20 -6.78 4.46
CA ILE A 17 -5.81 -7.56 5.55
C ILE A 17 -6.29 -8.95 5.08
N LYS A 18 -6.38 -9.17 3.78
CA LYS A 18 -6.82 -10.47 3.22
C LYS A 18 -5.77 -11.56 3.33
N SER A 19 -4.52 -11.24 3.64
CA SER A 19 -3.49 -12.26 3.81
C SER A 19 -3.93 -13.28 4.87
N PRO A 20 -3.76 -14.59 4.62
CA PRO A 20 -4.05 -15.60 5.64
C PRO A 20 -3.30 -15.37 6.94
N THR A 21 -2.13 -14.73 6.88
CA THR A 21 -1.31 -14.38 8.05
C THR A 21 -2.06 -13.45 9.00
N ALA A 22 -2.99 -12.62 8.50
CA ALA A 22 -3.74 -11.70 9.33
C ALA A 22 -4.52 -12.41 10.43
N ARG A 23 -4.95 -13.65 10.20
CA ARG A 23 -5.73 -14.42 11.18
C ARG A 23 -4.88 -15.03 12.28
N THR A 24 -3.57 -15.08 12.10
CA THR A 24 -2.64 -15.73 13.03
C THR A 24 -1.78 -14.75 13.80
N HIS A 25 -1.94 -13.43 13.57
CA HIS A 25 -1.10 -12.39 14.21
C HIS A 25 -1.56 -11.99 15.59
N ARG A 26 -2.69 -12.53 16.07
CA ARG A 26 -3.29 -12.14 17.33
C ARG A 26 -2.26 -12.17 18.48
N GLY A 27 -2.09 -11.05 19.15
CA GLY A 27 -1.05 -10.88 20.17
C GLY A 27 0.29 -10.39 19.64
N PHE A 28 0.45 -10.31 18.31
CA PHE A 28 1.70 -9.87 17.68
C PHE A 28 1.52 -8.64 16.80
N SER A 29 0.40 -7.91 16.99
CA SER A 29 0.09 -6.74 16.16
C SER A 29 0.98 -5.56 16.49
N ALA A 30 1.79 -5.12 15.54
CA ALA A 30 2.59 -3.91 15.67
C ALA A 30 1.77 -2.67 15.29
N GLY A 31 2.22 -1.49 15.74
CA GLY A 31 1.55 -0.23 15.43
C GLY A 31 1.44 0.03 13.93
N SER A 32 2.51 -0.27 13.16
CA SER A 32 2.50 -0.08 11.70
C SER A 32 1.44 -0.94 11.02
N TYR A 33 1.23 -2.17 11.48
CA TYR A 33 0.17 -3.02 10.96
C TYR A 33 -1.21 -2.41 11.26
N LYS A 34 -1.42 -1.98 12.49
CA LYS A 34 -2.70 -1.39 12.91
C LYS A 34 -3.01 -0.12 12.12
N ASP A 35 -2.01 0.73 11.92
CA ASP A 35 -2.18 1.96 11.15
C ASP A 35 -2.52 1.66 9.70
N LEU A 36 -1.80 0.73 9.07
CA LEU A 36 -2.01 0.36 7.67
C LEU A 36 -3.40 -0.22 7.44
N THR A 37 -3.89 -1.06 8.36
CA THR A 37 -5.16 -1.78 8.18
C THR A 37 -6.37 -1.08 8.79
N ARG A 38 -6.17 0.07 9.43
CA ARG A 38 -7.24 0.79 10.11
C ARG A 38 -8.43 1.09 9.21
N VAL A 39 -8.18 1.48 7.98
CA VAL A 39 -9.24 1.85 7.02
C VAL A 39 -9.74 0.67 6.19
N ALA A 40 -9.39 -0.57 6.55
CA ALA A 40 -9.99 -1.75 5.94
C ALA A 40 -11.48 -1.89 6.31
N TRP A 41 -11.89 -1.31 7.42
CA TRP A 41 -13.29 -1.13 7.78
C TRP A 41 -13.89 -0.09 6.85
N LEU A 42 -14.83 -0.50 5.99
CA LEU A 42 -15.40 0.44 5.04
C LEU A 42 -16.79 -0.03 4.57
N ASN A 43 -17.53 0.92 4.02
CA ASN A 43 -18.80 0.65 3.36
C ASN A 43 -18.49 0.21 1.92
N ALA A 44 -18.55 -1.10 1.67
CA ALA A 44 -18.13 -1.65 0.38
C ALA A 44 -18.89 -1.07 -0.83
N PRO A 45 -20.22 -1.00 -0.82
CA PRO A 45 -20.94 -0.45 -1.97
C PRO A 45 -20.55 1.01 -2.26
N MET A 46 -20.44 1.84 -1.24
CA MET A 46 -20.05 3.23 -1.40
C MET A 46 -18.67 3.39 -2.00
N TRP A 47 -17.69 2.67 -1.45
CA TRP A 47 -16.31 2.77 -1.94
C TRP A 47 -16.14 2.19 -3.33
N ALA A 48 -16.85 1.10 -3.65
CA ALA A 48 -16.83 0.55 -5.00
C ALA A 48 -17.29 1.58 -6.02
N GLU A 49 -18.38 2.30 -5.72
CA GLU A 49 -18.88 3.35 -6.58
C GLU A 49 -17.87 4.48 -6.75
N LEU A 50 -17.25 4.92 -5.65
CA LEU A 50 -16.25 5.98 -5.69
C LEU A 50 -15.02 5.59 -6.52
N PHE A 51 -14.55 4.35 -6.38
CA PHE A 51 -13.42 3.87 -7.17
C PHE A 51 -13.74 3.86 -8.66
N LEU A 52 -14.93 3.40 -9.03
CA LEU A 52 -15.33 3.32 -10.43
C LEU A 52 -15.60 4.69 -11.04
N GLU A 53 -16.12 5.63 -10.28
CA GLU A 53 -16.33 7.02 -10.73
C GLU A 53 -15.00 7.71 -11.03
N ASN A 54 -13.93 7.33 -10.35
CA ASN A 54 -12.59 7.88 -10.56
C ASN A 54 -11.65 6.84 -11.19
N ARG A 55 -12.21 5.99 -12.04
CA ARG A 55 -11.56 4.79 -12.57
C ARG A 55 -10.15 5.02 -13.13
N ASP A 56 -10.00 5.96 -14.03
CA ASP A 56 -8.73 6.13 -14.74
C ASP A 56 -7.61 6.60 -13.79
N ASN A 57 -7.92 7.54 -12.91
CA ASN A 57 -6.96 8.00 -11.90
C ASN A 57 -6.62 6.91 -10.90
N THR A 58 -7.63 6.15 -10.47
CA THR A 58 -7.44 5.05 -9.53
C THR A 58 -6.57 3.95 -10.14
N LEU A 59 -6.83 3.60 -11.41
CA LEU A 59 -6.00 2.61 -12.12
C LEU A 59 -4.56 3.08 -12.27
N TYR A 60 -4.35 4.34 -12.61
CA TYR A 60 -2.99 4.88 -12.75
C TYR A 60 -2.21 4.73 -11.44
N GLU A 61 -2.81 5.15 -10.34
CA GLU A 61 -2.15 5.06 -9.03
C GLU A 61 -1.94 3.62 -8.60
N LEU A 62 -2.92 2.75 -8.84
CA LEU A 62 -2.82 1.34 -8.49
C LEU A 62 -1.72 0.64 -9.28
N ASP A 63 -1.66 0.86 -10.60
CA ASP A 63 -0.63 0.27 -11.46
C ASP A 63 0.76 0.75 -11.07
N THR A 64 0.90 2.05 -10.78
CA THR A 64 2.17 2.63 -10.32
C THR A 64 2.62 1.99 -9.00
N PHE A 65 1.69 1.79 -8.08
CA PHE A 65 1.99 1.16 -6.79
C PHE A 65 2.39 -0.31 -6.96
N ILE A 66 1.69 -1.05 -7.80
CA ILE A 66 2.01 -2.45 -8.08
C ILE A 66 3.43 -2.56 -8.67
N GLU A 67 3.76 -1.68 -9.59
CA GLU A 67 5.10 -1.65 -10.19
C GLU A 67 6.17 -1.39 -9.12
N SER A 68 5.93 -0.43 -8.23
CA SER A 68 6.84 -0.17 -7.12
C SER A 68 6.99 -1.39 -6.21
N LEU A 69 5.90 -2.05 -5.86
CA LEU A 69 5.93 -3.26 -5.04
C LEU A 69 6.73 -4.38 -5.70
N ASN A 70 6.60 -4.53 -7.00
CA ASN A 70 7.35 -5.55 -7.74
C ASN A 70 8.86 -5.33 -7.66
N ALA A 71 9.32 -4.07 -7.61
CA ALA A 71 10.75 -3.79 -7.45
C ALA A 71 11.27 -4.32 -6.10
N TYR A 72 10.53 -4.10 -5.01
CA TYR A 72 10.89 -4.66 -3.69
C TYR A 72 10.85 -6.18 -3.72
N ARG A 73 9.78 -6.75 -4.28
CA ARG A 73 9.62 -8.20 -4.38
C ARG A 73 10.80 -8.84 -5.09
N ASP A 74 11.19 -8.29 -6.24
CA ASP A 74 12.26 -8.85 -7.05
C ASP A 74 13.61 -8.76 -6.35
N ALA A 75 13.88 -7.64 -5.68
CA ALA A 75 15.12 -7.48 -4.89
C ALA A 75 15.19 -8.50 -3.76
N ILE A 76 14.06 -8.72 -3.07
CA ILE A 76 14.00 -9.70 -1.99
C ILE A 76 14.14 -11.12 -2.53
N ALA A 77 13.47 -11.45 -3.62
CA ALA A 77 13.49 -12.78 -4.22
C ALA A 77 14.89 -13.16 -4.69
N SER A 78 15.69 -12.19 -5.16
CA SER A 78 17.06 -12.42 -5.63
C SER A 78 18.12 -12.19 -4.56
N ASN A 79 17.72 -11.90 -3.33
CA ASN A 79 18.64 -11.56 -2.24
C ASN A 79 19.57 -10.39 -2.59
N ASP A 80 19.05 -9.43 -3.34
CA ASP A 80 19.80 -8.26 -3.79
C ASP A 80 19.71 -7.13 -2.75
N GLU A 81 20.57 -7.24 -1.74
CA GLU A 81 20.54 -6.30 -0.63
C GLU A 81 20.85 -4.87 -1.07
N ALA A 82 21.79 -4.69 -2.00
CA ALA A 82 22.16 -3.36 -2.47
C ALA A 82 20.98 -2.65 -3.14
N THR A 83 20.26 -3.34 -4.01
CA THR A 83 19.07 -2.79 -4.66
C THR A 83 17.98 -2.50 -3.63
N LEU A 84 17.78 -3.39 -2.67
CA LEU A 84 16.77 -3.19 -1.64
C LEU A 84 17.07 -1.95 -0.80
N ILE A 85 18.33 -1.75 -0.42
CA ILE A 85 18.75 -0.55 0.32
C ILE A 85 18.45 0.70 -0.51
N THR A 86 18.77 0.68 -1.81
CA THR A 86 18.51 1.81 -2.70
C THR A 86 17.03 2.15 -2.76
N LEU A 87 16.17 1.13 -2.91
CA LEU A 87 14.71 1.33 -2.94
C LEU A 87 14.19 1.95 -1.65
N LEU A 88 14.67 1.45 -0.51
CA LEU A 88 14.23 1.96 0.79
C LEU A 88 14.69 3.40 1.02
N GLU A 89 15.91 3.73 0.63
CA GLU A 89 16.43 5.10 0.76
C GLU A 89 15.73 6.07 -0.17
N GLU A 90 15.36 5.64 -1.38
CA GLU A 90 14.57 6.46 -2.29
C GLU A 90 13.20 6.79 -1.68
N GLY A 91 12.55 5.81 -1.10
CA GLY A 91 11.25 6.02 -0.44
C GLY A 91 11.36 6.97 0.74
N LYS A 92 12.42 6.82 1.53
CA LYS A 92 12.68 7.72 2.66
C LYS A 92 12.88 9.17 2.18
N ARG A 93 13.65 9.35 1.11
CA ARG A 93 13.84 10.70 0.53
C ARG A 93 12.54 11.28 0.00
N CYS A 94 11.72 10.47 -0.67
CA CYS A 94 10.42 10.92 -1.15
C CYS A 94 9.56 11.43 0.00
N LYS A 95 9.55 10.70 1.11
CA LYS A 95 8.80 11.12 2.31
C LYS A 95 9.32 12.43 2.86
N GLU A 96 10.64 12.58 2.94
CA GLU A 96 11.26 13.82 3.42
C GLU A 96 10.92 15.01 2.54
N GLU A 97 10.91 14.83 1.21
CA GLU A 97 10.58 15.90 0.26
C GLU A 97 9.11 16.32 0.35
N VAL A 98 8.20 15.37 0.57
CA VAL A 98 6.76 15.63 0.56
C VAL A 98 6.25 16.12 1.91
N ASP A 99 6.65 15.45 2.98
CA ASP A 99 6.12 15.71 4.32
C ASP A 99 7.19 16.05 5.36
N GLY A 100 8.41 16.11 4.90
CA GLY A 100 9.53 16.48 5.76
C GLY A 100 9.53 17.94 6.06
#